data_20c7d0ee4873ad33f3787b3e694cf4cd
#
_entry.id   20c7d0ee4873ad33f3787b3e694cf4cd
#
_cell.length_a   1.000
_cell.length_b   1.000
_cell.length_c   1.000
_cell.angle_alpha   90.00
_cell.angle_beta   90.00
_cell.angle_gamma   90.00
#
_symmetry.space_group_name_H-M   'P 1'
#
loop_
_entity.id
_entity.type
_entity.pdbx_description
1 polymer ?
#
loop_
_entity_poly.entity_id
_entity_poly.type
_entity_poly.pdbx_seq_one_letter_code
_entity_poly.pdbx_strand_id
1 'polypeptide(L)'
;MAFIVCIRQLHQNDQPLEPFILSANGAIVIPENIRNGEILSVTVRSETKYQINLEVQNGEMNSGGKFYAKLFESKPRLHGIVNRIPQTLYDLINLFSGLELDLVSSFKEFVLDERFRELFPIIILSVPTQRELGTEVESIQRFAFWCHKSTKEIGILISLLGVHDNIVSPLLLAEPNLEESTKVPVWMLLPYSCYSQKLAKTLSQTNTSAGYGSILQIGVGAIGSGVFNTLARSGFGNSWSIVDDDILLPHNLYRHTLSNFHIGYFKSHAISFTANQILDNPTFSVPFVEKFGISTISNELKERLLNSDLIIDTSASLSVSRALSKIEGVHGRAISVFLNPKGNDLVIMAEDSEKSTKLGELEMLYYKFLCQETRLENHFEFDSGRVRYGNSCRDISNNIPNEYFGIFSSIASGVIKQLYSETNAFVRIWHLNEDMSISHFFIPTSPFVKTETGDWIILISSDLHEKIHKQRAIKLPSETGGILIGSFDMQSKIIYIVDSIFSPNDSKEYPTAYYRGINGLKDRLEHIEKCTDNHLLYIGEWHSHPNKCSTKQSCDDLILFKWIKDFMQPRGFPGLMVIVGDSQLEVYVG
;
A
#
# COMPACT_ATOMS: atom_id res chain seq x y z
N MET A 1 10.48 0.00 26.71
CA MET A 1 11.73 -0.01 27.52
C MET A 1 11.70 0.95 28.70
N ALA A 2 11.21 2.19 28.57
CA ALA A 2 11.11 3.13 29.69
C ALA A 2 10.27 2.61 30.87
N PHE A 3 9.17 1.91 30.61
CA PHE A 3 8.33 1.30 31.64
C PHE A 3 9.05 0.20 32.44
N ILE A 4 9.89 -0.61 31.79
CA ILE A 4 10.69 -1.67 32.45
C ILE A 4 11.85 -1.07 33.25
N VAL A 5 12.41 0.06 32.83
CA VAL A 5 13.48 0.77 33.56
C VAL A 5 12.91 1.42 34.82
N CYS A 6 11.72 1.99 34.77
CA CYS A 6 11.03 2.58 35.91
C CYS A 6 10.72 1.51 36.99
N ILE A 7 10.27 0.33 36.60
CA ILE A 7 10.02 -0.80 37.52
C ILE A 7 11.33 -1.32 38.15
N ARG A 8 12.45 -1.35 37.40
CA ARG A 8 13.76 -1.75 37.94
C ARG A 8 14.34 -0.77 38.93
N GLN A 9 14.17 0.55 38.75
CA GLN A 9 14.62 1.57 39.72
C GLN A 9 13.78 1.60 40.99
N LEU A 10 12.49 1.25 40.90
CA LEU A 10 11.60 1.14 42.08
C LEU A 10 11.89 -0.11 42.92
N HIS A 11 12.41 -1.18 42.33
CA HIS A 11 12.83 -2.40 43.06
C HIS A 11 14.13 -2.25 43.87
N GLN A 12 14.85 -1.14 43.75
CA GLN A 12 16.08 -0.91 44.51
C GLN A 12 15.86 -0.28 45.89
N ASN A 13 14.65 0.18 46.19
CA ASN A 13 14.29 0.69 47.51
C ASN A 13 13.25 -0.25 48.12
N ASP A 14 13.63 -1.09 49.07
CA ASP A 14 12.89 -2.11 49.85
C ASP A 14 11.56 -1.62 50.48
N GLN A 15 10.72 -0.93 49.72
CA GLN A 15 9.33 -0.63 50.08
C GLN A 15 8.43 -1.51 49.23
N PRO A 16 7.43 -2.20 49.81
CA PRO A 16 6.47 -2.94 49.04
C PRO A 16 5.66 -1.96 48.18
N LEU A 17 5.88 -2.04 46.88
CA LEU A 17 5.06 -1.35 45.89
C LEU A 17 3.63 -1.94 46.03
N GLU A 18 2.71 -1.16 46.58
CA GLU A 18 1.31 -1.42 46.28
C GLU A 18 1.20 -1.45 44.75
N PRO A 19 0.57 -2.45 44.16
CA PRO A 19 0.41 -2.51 42.72
C PRO A 19 -0.27 -1.20 42.32
N PHE A 20 0.38 -0.39 41.49
CA PHE A 20 -0.23 0.71 40.78
C PHE A 20 -1.32 0.09 39.89
N ILE A 21 -2.47 -0.20 40.47
CA ILE A 21 -3.69 -0.37 39.72
C ILE A 21 -3.98 1.04 39.20
N LEU A 22 -3.55 1.31 37.99
CA LEU A 22 -4.07 2.39 37.15
C LEU A 22 -5.57 2.09 36.95
N SER A 23 -6.38 2.31 37.97
CA SER A 23 -7.81 2.44 37.84
C SER A 23 -8.09 3.80 37.24
N ALA A 24 -7.59 4.02 36.02
CA ALA A 24 -7.98 5.15 35.24
C ALA A 24 -9.45 4.93 34.89
N ASN A 25 -10.32 5.77 35.41
CA ASN A 25 -11.75 5.71 35.19
C ASN A 25 -12.14 6.06 33.75
N GLY A 26 -11.16 6.31 32.87
CA GLY A 26 -11.34 6.61 31.47
C GLY A 26 -10.06 6.89 30.71
N ALA A 27 -10.20 7.05 29.41
CA ALA A 27 -9.15 7.41 28.49
C ALA A 27 -9.52 8.67 27.70
N ILE A 28 -8.52 9.43 27.29
CA ILE A 28 -8.69 10.59 26.44
C ILE A 28 -7.69 10.58 25.31
N VAL A 29 -8.18 10.69 24.08
CA VAL A 29 -7.35 10.81 22.87
C VAL A 29 -7.04 12.29 22.66
N ILE A 30 -5.77 12.63 22.55
CA ILE A 30 -5.27 14.00 22.44
C ILE A 30 -4.53 14.14 21.10
N PRO A 31 -4.93 15.07 20.22
CA PRO A 31 -4.19 15.37 18.98
C PRO A 31 -2.74 15.82 19.25
N GLU A 32 -1.85 15.58 18.29
CA GLU A 32 -0.43 15.95 18.46
C GLU A 32 -0.19 17.48 18.43
N ASN A 33 -1.00 18.22 17.65
CA ASN A 33 -0.76 19.63 17.32
C ASN A 33 -1.56 20.61 18.18
N ILE A 34 -1.63 20.40 19.49
CA ILE A 34 -2.32 21.30 20.42
C ILE A 34 -1.35 22.33 20.97
N ARG A 35 -1.79 23.59 21.06
CA ARG A 35 -0.98 24.70 21.59
C ARG A 35 -1.23 24.92 23.08
N ASN A 36 -0.20 25.36 23.79
CA ASN A 36 -0.32 25.75 25.18
C ASN A 36 -1.36 26.86 25.37
N GLY A 37 -2.25 26.69 26.35
CA GLY A 37 -3.35 27.61 26.62
C GLY A 37 -4.59 27.45 25.73
N GLU A 38 -4.56 26.59 24.73
CA GLU A 38 -5.69 26.34 23.84
C GLU A 38 -6.84 25.66 24.57
N ILE A 39 -8.08 26.15 24.30
CA ILE A 39 -9.33 25.55 24.79
C ILE A 39 -9.92 24.71 23.67
N LEU A 40 -10.26 23.47 23.99
CA LEU A 40 -10.59 22.44 23.02
C LEU A 40 -11.96 21.84 23.33
N SER A 41 -12.70 21.52 22.30
CA SER A 41 -13.93 20.73 22.41
C SER A 41 -13.58 19.25 22.71
N VAL A 42 -14.43 18.62 23.53
CA VAL A 42 -14.24 17.19 23.87
C VAL A 42 -15.53 16.45 23.61
N THR A 43 -15.43 15.35 22.87
CA THR A 43 -16.52 14.44 22.56
C THR A 43 -16.39 13.12 23.30
N VAL A 44 -17.53 12.49 23.60
CA VAL A 44 -17.57 11.14 24.18
C VAL A 44 -17.55 10.13 23.05
N ARG A 45 -16.48 9.34 22.95
CA ARG A 45 -16.39 8.22 21.99
C ARG A 45 -17.21 7.01 22.44
N SER A 46 -17.11 6.68 23.72
CA SER A 46 -17.90 5.64 24.35
C SER A 46 -17.99 5.83 25.84
N GLU A 47 -19.11 5.43 26.41
CA GLU A 47 -19.35 5.48 27.85
C GLU A 47 -19.97 4.15 28.29
N THR A 48 -19.41 3.56 29.34
CA THR A 48 -19.93 2.37 30.00
C THR A 48 -20.08 2.65 31.47
N LYS A 49 -20.70 1.71 32.22
CA LYS A 49 -20.83 1.87 33.68
C LYS A 49 -19.48 2.06 34.41
N TYR A 50 -18.36 1.61 33.79
CA TYR A 50 -17.05 1.55 34.46
C TYR A 50 -15.97 2.38 33.78
N GLN A 51 -16.21 2.84 32.56
CA GLN A 51 -15.18 3.53 31.78
C GLN A 51 -15.79 4.56 30.82
N ILE A 52 -15.16 5.72 30.71
CA ILE A 52 -15.45 6.75 29.72
C ILE A 52 -14.27 6.93 28.78
N ASN A 53 -14.50 6.94 27.47
CA ASN A 53 -13.50 7.24 26.47
C ASN A 53 -13.85 8.55 25.79
N LEU A 54 -12.93 9.48 25.84
CA LEU A 54 -13.07 10.86 25.36
C LEU A 54 -12.13 11.12 24.20
N GLU A 55 -12.46 12.11 23.39
CA GLU A 55 -11.62 12.58 22.30
C GLU A 55 -11.62 14.09 22.26
N VAL A 56 -10.43 14.67 22.23
CA VAL A 56 -10.22 16.10 22.03
C VAL A 56 -10.29 16.40 20.54
N GLN A 57 -11.09 17.39 20.17
CA GLN A 57 -11.25 17.85 18.78
C GLN A 57 -10.66 19.23 18.59
N ASN A 58 -9.93 19.42 17.48
CA ASN A 58 -9.51 20.74 17.02
C ASN A 58 -10.71 21.44 16.39
N GLY A 59 -11.04 22.65 16.83
CA GLY A 59 -12.09 23.47 16.25
C GLY A 59 -13.01 24.13 17.29
N GLU A 60 -14.03 24.84 16.80
CA GLU A 60 -15.00 25.53 17.63
C GLU A 60 -15.81 24.55 18.48
N MET A 61 -16.18 25.01 19.68
CA MET A 61 -16.98 24.23 20.62
C MET A 61 -18.34 23.85 20.01
N ASN A 62 -18.60 22.55 19.94
CA ASN A 62 -19.93 22.05 19.54
C ASN A 62 -21.01 22.42 20.57
N SER A 63 -22.10 23.02 20.09
CA SER A 63 -23.31 23.27 20.89
C SER A 63 -23.92 21.92 21.28
N GLY A 64 -23.63 21.43 22.49
CA GLY A 64 -24.17 20.18 23.05
C GLY A 64 -23.13 19.26 23.69
N GLY A 65 -21.86 19.63 23.69
CA GLY A 65 -20.80 18.91 24.42
C GLY A 65 -20.99 19.00 25.93
N LYS A 66 -20.62 17.94 26.67
CA LYS A 66 -20.62 17.98 28.15
C LYS A 66 -19.27 18.44 28.72
N PHE A 67 -18.22 18.42 27.93
CA PHE A 67 -16.83 18.60 28.37
C PHE A 67 -16.12 19.64 27.52
N TYR A 68 -15.16 20.32 28.13
CA TYR A 68 -14.11 21.06 27.43
C TYR A 68 -12.75 20.71 28.02
N ALA A 69 -11.68 20.89 27.25
CA ALA A 69 -10.32 20.69 27.73
C ALA A 69 -9.47 21.95 27.57
N LYS A 70 -8.52 22.18 28.49
CA LYS A 70 -7.48 23.19 28.34
C LYS A 70 -6.11 22.54 28.53
N LEU A 71 -5.19 22.83 27.61
CA LEU A 71 -3.82 22.36 27.68
C LEU A 71 -2.94 23.37 28.42
N PHE A 72 -2.14 22.85 29.32
CA PHE A 72 -1.07 23.57 30.03
C PHE A 72 0.25 22.87 29.78
N GLU A 73 1.27 23.64 29.49
CA GLU A 73 2.62 23.12 29.30
C GLU A 73 3.58 23.73 30.34
N SER A 74 4.27 22.88 31.07
CA SER A 74 5.28 23.31 32.03
C SER A 74 6.62 23.59 31.34
N LYS A 75 7.53 24.28 32.06
CA LYS A 75 8.95 24.29 31.69
C LYS A 75 9.51 22.86 31.70
N PRO A 76 10.55 22.58 30.91
CA PRO A 76 11.21 21.26 30.92
C PRO A 76 11.67 20.88 32.35
N ARG A 77 11.44 19.59 32.69
CA ARG A 77 11.74 19.02 34.01
C ARG A 77 12.52 17.70 33.89
N LEU A 78 13.13 17.26 34.97
CA LEU A 78 13.73 15.93 35.07
C LEU A 78 12.64 14.85 35.11
N HIS A 79 12.95 13.65 34.65
CA HIS A 79 12.03 12.52 34.75
C HIS A 79 11.59 12.21 36.19
N GLY A 80 10.36 11.75 36.41
CA GLY A 80 9.87 11.29 37.72
C GLY A 80 9.08 12.29 38.54
N ILE A 81 8.41 13.24 37.94
CA ILE A 81 7.85 14.45 38.56
C ILE A 81 6.54 14.26 39.31
N VAL A 82 5.71 13.30 38.93
CA VAL A 82 4.39 13.08 39.56
C VAL A 82 4.48 11.90 40.52
N ASN A 83 4.84 12.19 41.75
CA ASN A 83 4.92 11.16 42.82
C ASN A 83 3.57 10.83 43.45
N ARG A 84 2.57 11.69 43.27
CA ARG A 84 1.22 11.52 43.84
C ARG A 84 0.16 12.00 42.87
N ILE A 85 -0.80 11.13 42.56
CA ILE A 85 -1.92 11.49 41.69
C ILE A 85 -2.91 12.40 42.44
N PRO A 86 -3.24 13.60 41.92
CA PRO A 86 -4.27 14.46 42.48
C PRO A 86 -5.62 13.75 42.60
N GLN A 87 -6.24 13.82 43.75
CA GLN A 87 -7.60 13.26 44.02
C GLN A 87 -8.66 14.35 44.08
N THR A 88 -8.23 15.57 44.32
CA THR A 88 -9.11 16.75 44.44
C THR A 88 -8.58 17.90 43.59
N LEU A 89 -9.44 18.89 43.32
CA LEU A 89 -9.02 20.09 42.63
C LEU A 89 -7.96 20.88 43.46
N TYR A 90 -8.01 20.79 44.78
CA TYR A 90 -6.95 21.36 45.63
C TYR A 90 -5.59 20.75 45.39
N ASP A 91 -5.54 19.41 45.31
CA ASP A 91 -4.28 18.70 44.99
C ASP A 91 -3.77 19.09 43.60
N LEU A 92 -4.69 19.24 42.62
CA LEU A 92 -4.34 19.63 41.25
C LEU A 92 -3.80 21.08 41.21
N ILE A 93 -4.42 22.01 41.93
CA ILE A 93 -3.94 23.40 42.05
C ILE A 93 -2.54 23.42 42.63
N ASN A 94 -2.27 22.64 43.68
CA ASN A 94 -0.94 22.56 44.32
C ASN A 94 0.10 21.95 43.36
N LEU A 95 -0.26 20.90 42.58
CA LEU A 95 0.61 20.35 41.56
C LEU A 95 1.01 21.40 40.53
N PHE A 96 0.02 22.17 40.03
CA PHE A 96 0.24 23.22 39.04
C PHE A 96 1.11 24.36 39.61
N SER A 97 0.84 24.80 40.83
CA SER A 97 1.66 25.80 41.52
C SER A 97 3.13 25.33 41.66
N GLY A 98 3.37 24.06 42.01
CA GLY A 98 4.71 23.45 42.04
C GLY A 98 5.39 23.38 40.65
N LEU A 99 4.63 23.44 39.57
CA LEU A 99 5.15 23.53 38.20
C LEU A 99 5.22 24.96 37.64
N GLU A 100 4.99 25.97 38.49
CA GLU A 100 4.93 27.40 38.13
C GLU A 100 3.78 27.71 37.12
N LEU A 101 2.69 26.96 37.18
CA LEU A 101 1.49 27.14 36.36
C LEU A 101 0.32 27.66 37.21
N ASP A 102 -0.42 28.62 36.68
CA ASP A 102 -1.60 29.21 37.35
C ASP A 102 -2.91 28.63 36.85
N LEU A 103 -3.39 27.60 37.54
CA LEU A 103 -4.67 26.97 37.23
C LEU A 103 -5.84 27.79 37.70
N VAL A 104 -5.69 28.58 38.81
CA VAL A 104 -6.77 29.36 39.40
C VAL A 104 -7.20 30.49 38.49
N SER A 105 -6.26 31.21 37.89
CA SER A 105 -6.59 32.25 36.88
C SER A 105 -7.37 31.70 35.70
N SER A 106 -7.06 30.48 35.26
CA SER A 106 -7.82 29.83 34.20
C SER A 106 -9.27 29.52 34.62
N PHE A 107 -9.48 29.09 35.85
CA PHE A 107 -10.85 28.91 36.37
C PHE A 107 -11.60 30.24 36.47
N LYS A 108 -10.95 31.34 36.81
CA LYS A 108 -11.58 32.68 36.76
C LYS A 108 -12.07 33.03 35.35
N GLU A 109 -11.26 32.75 34.32
CA GLU A 109 -11.65 32.96 32.91
C GLU A 109 -12.87 32.11 32.53
N PHE A 110 -12.87 30.80 32.84
CA PHE A 110 -13.97 29.89 32.51
C PHE A 110 -15.28 30.23 33.19
N VAL A 111 -15.21 30.69 34.43
CA VAL A 111 -16.40 31.10 35.21
C VAL A 111 -17.04 32.38 34.65
N LEU A 112 -16.23 33.29 34.08
CA LEU A 112 -16.69 34.51 33.45
C LEU A 112 -17.39 34.25 32.11
N ASP A 113 -17.00 33.22 31.39
CA ASP A 113 -17.59 32.85 30.10
C ASP A 113 -18.77 31.88 30.29
N GLU A 114 -19.96 32.35 29.99
CA GLU A 114 -21.22 31.58 30.19
C GLU A 114 -21.24 30.26 29.40
N ARG A 115 -20.52 30.17 28.28
CA ARG A 115 -20.45 28.96 27.44
C ARG A 115 -19.85 27.78 28.20
N PHE A 116 -18.97 27.98 29.18
CA PHE A 116 -18.29 26.91 29.94
C PHE A 116 -19.01 26.55 31.24
N ARG A 117 -19.95 27.38 31.75
CA ARG A 117 -20.51 27.21 33.08
C ARG A 117 -21.13 25.84 33.34
N GLU A 118 -21.90 25.33 32.39
CA GLU A 118 -22.58 24.03 32.55
C GLU A 118 -21.68 22.84 32.10
N LEU A 119 -20.45 23.11 31.60
CA LEU A 119 -19.54 22.08 31.10
C LEU A 119 -18.58 21.63 32.20
N PHE A 120 -18.14 20.37 32.07
CA PHE A 120 -17.16 19.77 32.96
C PHE A 120 -15.72 20.00 32.40
N PRO A 121 -14.81 20.58 33.23
CA PRO A 121 -13.48 20.87 32.79
C PRO A 121 -12.56 19.62 32.79
N ILE A 122 -11.80 19.48 31.74
CA ILE A 122 -10.68 18.53 31.63
C ILE A 122 -9.39 19.33 31.52
N ILE A 123 -8.50 19.12 32.45
CA ILE A 123 -7.21 19.81 32.51
C ILE A 123 -6.15 18.88 31.96
N ILE A 124 -5.52 19.27 30.86
CA ILE A 124 -4.42 18.52 30.23
C ILE A 124 -3.10 19.18 30.59
N LEU A 125 -2.18 18.43 31.16
CA LEU A 125 -0.85 18.88 31.53
C LEU A 125 0.19 18.18 30.65
N SER A 126 0.96 18.96 29.91
CA SER A 126 2.13 18.51 29.17
C SER A 126 3.40 18.91 29.93
N VAL A 127 4.26 17.93 30.20
CA VAL A 127 5.52 18.12 30.90
C VAL A 127 6.65 17.66 30.00
N PRO A 128 7.39 18.56 29.33
CA PRO A 128 8.60 18.19 28.62
C PRO A 128 9.64 17.65 29.62
N THR A 129 10.24 16.50 29.31
CA THR A 129 11.20 15.85 30.23
C THR A 129 12.59 15.73 29.63
N GLN A 130 13.59 15.89 30.50
CA GLN A 130 15.02 15.85 30.20
C GLN A 130 15.71 14.87 31.14
N ARG A 131 16.87 14.30 30.76
CA ARG A 131 17.72 13.49 31.64
C ARG A 131 18.46 14.34 32.64
N GLU A 132 19.01 15.45 32.17
CA GLU A 132 19.73 16.43 32.94
C GLU A 132 19.17 17.82 32.64
N LEU A 133 19.14 18.70 33.62
CA LEU A 133 18.64 20.07 33.44
C LEU A 133 19.46 20.81 32.38
N GLY A 134 18.80 21.40 31.41
CA GLY A 134 19.40 22.16 30.32
C GLY A 134 19.82 21.35 29.10
N THR A 135 19.57 20.05 29.08
CA THR A 135 19.72 19.21 27.87
C THR A 135 18.50 19.29 26.95
N GLU A 136 18.55 18.64 25.79
CA GLU A 136 17.39 18.54 24.88
C GLU A 136 16.24 17.78 25.53
N VAL A 137 15.02 18.17 25.17
CA VAL A 137 13.79 17.48 25.60
C VAL A 137 13.74 16.08 24.94
N GLU A 138 13.74 15.03 25.74
CA GLU A 138 13.71 13.65 25.28
C GLU A 138 12.27 13.16 25.01
N SER A 139 11.33 13.60 25.83
CA SER A 139 9.93 13.20 25.71
C SER A 139 9.00 14.23 26.32
N ILE A 140 7.73 14.14 25.94
CA ILE A 140 6.66 14.93 26.55
C ILE A 140 5.75 13.96 27.30
N GLN A 141 5.72 14.08 28.62
CA GLN A 141 4.76 13.35 29.44
C GLN A 141 3.44 14.13 29.48
N ARG A 142 2.34 13.46 29.20
CA ARG A 142 0.99 14.06 29.25
C ARG A 142 0.18 13.44 30.37
N PHE A 143 -0.56 14.28 31.07
CA PHE A 143 -1.52 13.90 32.11
C PHE A 143 -2.84 14.58 31.81
N ALA A 144 -3.94 13.92 32.09
CA ALA A 144 -5.27 14.50 31.91
C ALA A 144 -6.11 14.27 33.16
N PHE A 145 -6.80 15.31 33.60
CA PHE A 145 -7.55 15.33 34.84
C PHE A 145 -8.96 15.84 34.57
N TRP A 146 -9.96 15.04 34.88
CA TRP A 146 -11.36 15.40 34.78
C TRP A 146 -11.85 15.85 36.14
N CYS A 147 -12.38 17.10 36.25
CA CYS A 147 -13.06 17.60 37.44
C CYS A 147 -14.52 17.14 37.41
N HIS A 148 -14.94 16.43 38.47
CA HIS A 148 -16.27 15.82 38.57
C HIS A 148 -17.40 16.78 38.97
N LYS A 149 -17.20 18.07 38.78
CA LYS A 149 -18.20 19.14 38.92
C LYS A 149 -18.13 20.06 37.72
N SER A 150 -19.26 20.64 37.35
CA SER A 150 -19.31 21.66 36.30
C SER A 150 -18.54 22.91 36.72
N THR A 151 -18.12 23.69 35.72
CA THR A 151 -17.43 24.97 35.97
C THR A 151 -18.24 25.89 36.89
N LYS A 152 -19.57 25.92 36.75
CA LYS A 152 -20.49 26.65 37.62
C LYS A 152 -20.42 26.15 39.06
N GLU A 153 -20.54 24.85 39.29
CA GLU A 153 -20.45 24.27 40.64
C GLU A 153 -19.09 24.55 41.29
N ILE A 154 -18.02 24.42 40.53
CA ILE A 154 -16.67 24.77 41.00
C ILE A 154 -16.61 26.27 41.36
N GLY A 155 -17.09 27.13 40.46
CA GLY A 155 -17.09 28.59 40.68
C GLY A 155 -17.84 29.01 41.94
N ILE A 156 -18.99 28.37 42.24
CA ILE A 156 -19.75 28.61 43.47
C ILE A 156 -18.95 28.12 44.69
N LEU A 157 -18.41 26.91 44.65
CA LEU A 157 -17.67 26.33 45.77
C LEU A 157 -16.44 27.17 46.16
N ILE A 158 -15.65 27.62 45.18
CA ILE A 158 -14.46 28.41 45.45
C ILE A 158 -14.69 29.92 45.51
N SER A 159 -15.97 30.35 45.63
CA SER A 159 -16.37 31.77 45.79
C SER A 159 -15.99 32.66 44.58
N LEU A 160 -15.96 32.13 43.38
CA LEU A 160 -15.85 32.92 42.13
C LEU A 160 -17.23 33.29 41.55
N LEU A 161 -18.26 32.53 41.91
CA LEU A 161 -19.65 32.80 41.57
C LEU A 161 -20.51 32.94 42.84
N GLY A 162 -21.40 33.93 42.87
CA GLY A 162 -22.44 34.09 43.86
C GLY A 162 -23.80 33.67 43.33
N VAL A 163 -24.69 33.20 44.23
CA VAL A 163 -26.08 32.86 43.90
C VAL A 163 -26.97 33.77 44.69
N HIS A 164 -27.77 34.58 44.01
CA HIS A 164 -28.79 35.45 44.62
C HIS A 164 -30.09 35.34 43.84
N ASP A 165 -31.17 34.98 44.47
CA ASP A 165 -32.50 34.81 43.84
C ASP A 165 -32.50 33.89 42.60
N ASN A 166 -31.75 32.77 42.68
CA ASN A 166 -31.52 31.84 41.58
C ASN A 166 -30.68 32.40 40.38
N ILE A 167 -30.20 33.64 40.50
CA ILE A 167 -29.31 34.24 39.52
C ILE A 167 -27.86 33.97 39.94
N VAL A 168 -27.08 33.39 39.00
CA VAL A 168 -25.65 33.12 39.19
C VAL A 168 -24.83 34.23 38.57
N SER A 169 -24.07 34.95 39.37
CA SER A 169 -23.25 36.09 38.93
C SER A 169 -21.79 35.97 39.37
N PRO A 170 -20.82 36.46 38.57
CA PRO A 170 -19.42 36.49 38.95
C PRO A 170 -19.17 37.43 40.15
N LEU A 171 -18.32 36.94 41.08
CA LEU A 171 -17.84 37.73 42.22
C LEU A 171 -16.44 38.30 41.86
N LEU A 172 -16.43 39.40 41.11
CA LEU A 172 -15.22 39.96 40.49
C LEU A 172 -14.14 40.38 41.49
N LEU A 173 -14.52 40.74 42.72
CA LEU A 173 -13.60 41.21 43.76
C LEU A 173 -13.32 40.19 44.87
N ALA A 174 -13.91 39.01 44.76
CA ALA A 174 -13.70 37.95 45.76
C ALA A 174 -12.40 37.23 45.54
N GLU A 175 -11.64 37.00 46.61
CA GLU A 175 -10.51 36.07 46.61
C GLU A 175 -11.08 34.65 46.66
N PRO A 176 -10.58 33.73 45.79
CA PRO A 176 -11.06 32.37 45.75
C PRO A 176 -10.75 31.61 47.04
N ASN A 177 -11.78 30.95 47.59
CA ASN A 177 -11.58 30.07 48.73
C ASN A 177 -11.06 28.71 48.26
N LEU A 178 -9.75 28.57 48.23
CA LEU A 178 -9.10 27.35 47.66
C LEU A 178 -9.29 26.13 48.58
N GLU A 179 -9.57 26.28 49.88
CA GLU A 179 -9.80 25.16 50.80
C GLU A 179 -11.05 24.37 50.37
N GLU A 180 -12.08 25.04 49.89
CA GLU A 180 -13.29 24.43 49.40
C GLU A 180 -13.09 23.59 48.14
N SER A 181 -11.99 23.79 47.39
CA SER A 181 -11.64 22.97 46.23
C SER A 181 -11.30 21.50 46.58
N THR A 182 -11.07 21.19 47.85
CA THR A 182 -10.97 19.80 48.36
C THR A 182 -12.27 19.00 48.16
N LYS A 183 -13.42 19.69 48.02
CA LYS A 183 -14.75 19.09 47.76
C LYS A 183 -15.01 18.77 46.29
N VAL A 184 -14.10 19.10 45.40
CA VAL A 184 -14.19 18.79 43.94
C VAL A 184 -13.34 17.57 43.64
N PRO A 185 -13.94 16.39 43.41
CA PRO A 185 -13.19 15.20 43.03
C PRO A 185 -12.55 15.38 41.66
N VAL A 186 -11.33 14.88 41.53
CA VAL A 186 -10.58 14.88 40.29
C VAL A 186 -10.20 13.46 39.94
N TRP A 187 -10.48 13.05 38.70
CA TRP A 187 -10.17 11.75 38.19
C TRP A 187 -9.09 11.85 37.11
N MET A 188 -8.07 11.03 37.22
CA MET A 188 -7.08 10.91 36.16
C MET A 188 -7.65 10.13 34.99
N LEU A 189 -7.47 10.64 33.79
CA LEU A 189 -7.71 9.98 32.53
C LEU A 189 -6.38 9.54 31.92
N LEU A 190 -6.37 8.39 31.25
CA LEU A 190 -5.19 7.94 30.49
C LEU A 190 -5.11 8.71 29.16
N PRO A 191 -4.11 9.56 28.99
CA PRO A 191 -3.92 10.30 27.74
C PRO A 191 -3.27 9.42 26.68
N TYR A 192 -3.87 9.36 25.51
CA TYR A 192 -3.30 8.70 24.32
C TYR A 192 -3.14 9.74 23.22
N SER A 193 -2.02 9.63 22.47
CA SER A 193 -1.87 10.37 21.22
C SER A 193 -2.63 9.63 20.11
N CYS A 194 -3.18 10.37 19.14
CA CYS A 194 -3.70 9.77 17.92
C CYS A 194 -2.61 8.98 17.21
N TYR A 195 -3.01 7.90 16.56
CA TYR A 195 -2.09 7.14 15.70
C TYR A 195 -1.93 7.91 14.39
N SER A 196 -0.99 8.84 14.37
CA SER A 196 -0.72 9.68 13.20
C SER A 196 0.22 8.97 12.21
N GLN A 197 0.22 9.46 10.97
CA GLN A 197 1.15 8.98 9.95
C GLN A 197 2.62 9.13 10.39
N LYS A 198 2.95 10.20 11.11
CA LYS A 198 4.29 10.42 11.65
C LYS A 198 4.66 9.33 12.67
N LEU A 199 3.77 9.04 13.61
CA LEU A 199 3.97 7.96 14.59
C LEU A 199 4.09 6.61 13.89
N ALA A 200 3.23 6.34 12.90
CA ALA A 200 3.28 5.13 12.08
C ALA A 200 4.65 4.92 11.41
N LYS A 201 5.19 5.96 10.77
CA LYS A 201 6.53 5.95 10.14
C LYS A 201 7.63 5.66 11.18
N THR A 202 7.56 6.29 12.33
CA THR A 202 8.54 6.10 13.42
C THR A 202 8.54 4.66 13.93
N LEU A 203 7.37 4.13 14.26
CA LEU A 203 7.22 2.76 14.79
C LEU A 203 7.59 1.68 13.77
N SER A 204 7.34 1.93 12.49
CA SER A 204 7.61 1.00 11.40
C SER A 204 9.01 1.14 10.81
N GLN A 205 9.86 2.02 11.37
CA GLN A 205 11.19 2.35 10.85
C GLN A 205 11.16 2.72 9.36
N THR A 206 10.04 3.26 8.90
CA THR A 206 9.89 3.72 7.52
C THR A 206 10.67 5.02 7.37
N ASN A 207 11.64 5.04 6.45
CA ASN A 207 12.47 6.23 6.23
C ASN A 207 11.58 7.42 5.83
N THR A 208 11.63 8.50 6.61
CA THR A 208 10.80 9.69 6.40
C THR A 208 11.31 10.59 5.28
N SER A 209 12.59 10.50 4.96
CA SER A 209 13.26 11.34 3.94
C SER A 209 13.23 10.75 2.53
N ALA A 210 12.93 9.46 2.40
CA ALA A 210 12.88 8.75 1.15
C ALA A 210 11.54 8.00 1.04
N GLY A 211 10.61 8.51 0.27
CA GLY A 211 9.31 7.84 0.10
C GLY A 211 8.51 8.44 -1.03
N TYR A 212 7.66 7.62 -1.62
CA TYR A 212 6.72 8.07 -2.63
C TYR A 212 5.70 9.05 -2.03
N GLY A 213 5.46 10.17 -2.70
CA GLY A 213 4.49 11.19 -2.30
C GLY A 213 3.07 10.69 -2.52
N SER A 214 2.70 10.50 -3.78
CA SER A 214 1.38 10.06 -4.21
C SER A 214 1.42 8.62 -4.76
N ILE A 215 0.50 7.79 -4.31
CA ILE A 215 0.40 6.39 -4.70
C ILE A 215 -0.98 6.11 -5.27
N LEU A 216 -1.03 5.43 -6.41
CA LEU A 216 -2.27 4.92 -6.96
C LEU A 216 -2.25 3.39 -6.90
N GLN A 217 -3.25 2.78 -6.27
CA GLN A 217 -3.40 1.32 -6.24
C GLN A 217 -4.66 0.90 -6.97
N ILE A 218 -4.50 -0.07 -7.87
CA ILE A 218 -5.58 -0.65 -8.66
C ILE A 218 -5.85 -2.06 -8.15
N GLY A 219 -7.08 -2.29 -7.71
CA GLY A 219 -7.52 -3.54 -7.10
C GLY A 219 -7.20 -3.62 -5.60
N VAL A 220 -8.24 -3.80 -4.79
CA VAL A 220 -8.11 -4.07 -3.34
C VAL A 220 -8.83 -5.36 -2.97
N GLY A 221 -8.60 -6.41 -3.78
CA GLY A 221 -9.02 -7.77 -3.47
C GLY A 221 -8.21 -8.41 -2.34
N ALA A 222 -8.01 -9.72 -2.41
CA ALA A 222 -7.33 -10.48 -1.34
C ALA A 222 -5.91 -9.96 -1.04
N ILE A 223 -5.02 -9.95 -2.03
CA ILE A 223 -3.65 -9.42 -1.87
C ILE A 223 -3.65 -7.90 -1.74
N GLY A 224 -4.40 -7.21 -2.59
CA GLY A 224 -4.42 -5.74 -2.61
C GLY A 224 -4.86 -5.12 -1.30
N SER A 225 -5.88 -5.68 -0.63
CA SER A 225 -6.31 -5.21 0.68
C SER A 225 -5.25 -5.42 1.77
N GLY A 226 -4.54 -6.55 1.73
CA GLY A 226 -3.44 -6.85 2.66
C GLY A 226 -2.24 -5.93 2.46
N VAL A 227 -1.84 -5.70 1.21
CA VAL A 227 -0.75 -4.78 0.84
C VAL A 227 -1.09 -3.36 1.29
N PHE A 228 -2.26 -2.84 0.91
CA PHE A 228 -2.68 -1.50 1.32
C PHE A 228 -2.74 -1.33 2.83
N ASN A 229 -3.39 -2.26 3.54
CA ASN A 229 -3.49 -2.21 5.01
C ASN A 229 -2.11 -2.20 5.69
N THR A 230 -1.18 -3.02 5.22
CA THR A 230 0.20 -3.09 5.77
C THR A 230 0.96 -1.79 5.52
N LEU A 231 0.91 -1.27 4.29
CA LEU A 231 1.60 -0.03 3.90
C LEU A 231 0.98 1.19 4.58
N ALA A 232 -0.35 1.32 4.61
CA ALA A 232 -1.05 2.41 5.27
C ALA A 232 -0.74 2.46 6.77
N ARG A 233 -0.83 1.33 7.48
CA ARG A 233 -0.47 1.23 8.90
C ARG A 233 0.98 1.55 9.20
N SER A 234 1.88 1.41 8.23
CA SER A 234 3.27 1.84 8.38
C SER A 234 3.49 3.31 8.01
N GLY A 235 2.44 4.04 7.66
CA GLY A 235 2.52 5.44 7.23
C GLY A 235 3.17 5.65 5.87
N PHE A 236 3.28 4.59 5.04
CA PHE A 236 3.93 4.63 3.73
C PHE A 236 3.12 5.46 2.73
N GLY A 237 3.81 6.27 1.93
CA GLY A 237 3.21 7.26 1.03
C GLY A 237 2.61 8.46 1.77
N ASN A 238 2.39 9.58 1.08
CA ASN A 238 1.75 10.75 1.67
C ASN A 238 0.25 10.81 1.37
N SER A 239 -0.15 10.32 0.19
CA SER A 239 -1.53 10.23 -0.24
C SER A 239 -1.75 9.00 -1.11
N TRP A 240 -2.96 8.44 -1.06
CA TRP A 240 -3.35 7.26 -1.81
C TRP A 240 -4.60 7.52 -2.65
N SER A 241 -4.62 6.97 -3.86
CA SER A 241 -5.81 6.83 -4.69
C SER A 241 -6.10 5.34 -4.87
N ILE A 242 -7.27 4.88 -4.42
CA ILE A 242 -7.65 3.45 -4.42
C ILE A 242 -8.73 3.21 -5.46
N VAL A 243 -8.44 2.37 -6.43
CA VAL A 243 -9.33 2.06 -7.56
C VAL A 243 -9.84 0.62 -7.47
N ASP A 244 -11.13 0.44 -7.26
CA ASP A 244 -11.79 -0.87 -7.25
C ASP A 244 -13.31 -0.66 -7.41
N ASP A 245 -13.95 -1.35 -8.36
CA ASP A 245 -15.39 -1.26 -8.65
C ASP A 245 -16.23 -2.34 -7.95
N ASP A 246 -15.59 -3.23 -7.19
CA ASP A 246 -16.27 -4.33 -6.53
C ASP A 246 -16.87 -3.95 -5.17
N ILE A 247 -17.93 -4.69 -4.81
CA ILE A 247 -18.57 -4.65 -3.49
C ILE A 247 -18.00 -5.77 -2.61
N LEU A 248 -17.83 -5.51 -1.32
CA LEU A 248 -17.44 -6.53 -0.35
C LEU A 248 -18.61 -7.48 -0.09
N LEU A 249 -18.41 -8.75 -0.36
CA LEU A 249 -19.37 -9.82 -0.15
C LEU A 249 -18.96 -10.75 0.99
N PRO A 250 -19.89 -11.49 1.63
CA PRO A 250 -19.57 -12.34 2.79
C PRO A 250 -18.43 -13.34 2.55
N HIS A 251 -18.35 -13.94 1.35
CA HIS A 251 -17.28 -14.88 1.00
C HIS A 251 -15.90 -14.22 0.81
N ASN A 252 -15.82 -12.89 0.75
CA ASN A 252 -14.53 -12.21 0.71
C ASN A 252 -13.87 -12.13 2.10
N LEU A 253 -14.65 -12.22 3.18
CA LEU A 253 -14.16 -11.99 4.55
C LEU A 253 -13.02 -12.91 4.96
N TYR A 254 -12.94 -14.13 4.41
CA TYR A 254 -11.85 -15.05 4.78
C TYR A 254 -10.47 -14.59 4.29
N ARG A 255 -10.42 -13.69 3.30
CA ARG A 255 -9.17 -13.26 2.65
C ARG A 255 -9.00 -11.74 2.54
N HIS A 256 -10.01 -10.96 2.94
CA HIS A 256 -9.99 -9.50 2.88
C HIS A 256 -9.76 -8.90 4.26
N THR A 257 -9.05 -7.77 4.35
CA THR A 257 -8.73 -7.12 5.64
C THR A 257 -9.91 -6.38 6.29
N LEU A 258 -10.99 -6.14 5.54
CA LEU A 258 -12.21 -5.53 6.06
C LEU A 258 -13.05 -6.54 6.86
N SER A 259 -13.80 -6.05 7.84
CA SER A 259 -14.71 -6.84 8.67
C SER A 259 -16.12 -6.95 8.07
N ASN A 260 -16.98 -7.78 8.68
CA ASN A 260 -18.37 -7.98 8.29
C ASN A 260 -19.22 -6.70 8.32
N PHE A 261 -18.83 -5.69 9.08
CA PHE A 261 -19.47 -4.37 9.12
C PHE A 261 -19.49 -3.69 7.74
N HIS A 262 -18.53 -4.03 6.88
CA HIS A 262 -18.39 -3.42 5.56
C HIS A 262 -19.05 -4.24 4.43
N ILE A 263 -19.76 -5.33 4.74
CA ILE A 263 -20.48 -6.10 3.72
C ILE A 263 -21.51 -5.18 3.03
N GLY A 264 -21.50 -5.21 1.68
CA GLY A 264 -22.36 -4.38 0.84
C GLY A 264 -21.80 -3.01 0.49
N TYR A 265 -20.66 -2.60 1.06
CA TYR A 265 -19.96 -1.38 0.65
C TYR A 265 -18.98 -1.66 -0.50
N PHE A 266 -18.72 -0.66 -1.33
CA PHE A 266 -17.63 -0.74 -2.29
C PHE A 266 -16.30 -0.90 -1.57
N LYS A 267 -15.45 -1.83 -2.05
CA LYS A 267 -14.18 -2.16 -1.41
C LYS A 267 -13.25 -0.95 -1.30
N SER A 268 -13.15 -0.15 -2.39
CA SER A 268 -12.35 1.07 -2.41
C SER A 268 -12.79 2.09 -1.36
N HIS A 269 -14.09 2.31 -1.20
CA HIS A 269 -14.63 3.22 -0.18
C HIS A 269 -14.35 2.73 1.25
N ALA A 270 -14.67 1.47 1.53
CA ALA A 270 -14.56 0.91 2.87
C ALA A 270 -13.10 0.87 3.35
N ILE A 271 -12.15 0.49 2.49
CA ILE A 271 -10.74 0.38 2.86
C ILE A 271 -10.09 1.77 3.03
N SER A 272 -10.45 2.75 2.16
CA SER A 272 -9.99 4.13 2.27
C SER A 272 -10.49 4.78 3.56
N PHE A 273 -11.79 4.61 3.86
CA PHE A 273 -12.36 5.09 5.10
C PHE A 273 -11.65 4.50 6.32
N THR A 274 -11.42 3.18 6.33
CA THR A 274 -10.72 2.49 7.43
C THR A 274 -9.30 3.03 7.64
N ALA A 275 -8.54 3.25 6.56
CA ALA A 275 -7.18 3.79 6.66
C ALA A 275 -7.18 5.24 7.17
N ASN A 276 -8.10 6.06 6.69
CA ASN A 276 -8.28 7.45 7.14
C ASN A 276 -8.60 7.53 8.63
N GLN A 277 -9.46 6.62 9.12
CA GLN A 277 -9.78 6.53 10.55
C GLN A 277 -8.58 6.05 11.38
N ILE A 278 -7.82 5.07 10.89
CA ILE A 278 -6.63 4.55 11.60
C ILE A 278 -5.58 5.64 11.78
N LEU A 279 -5.31 6.42 10.74
CA LEU A 279 -4.26 7.45 10.75
C LEU A 279 -4.73 8.83 11.20
N ASP A 280 -5.99 8.95 11.59
CA ASP A 280 -6.63 10.23 11.94
C ASP A 280 -6.39 11.31 10.87
N ASN A 281 -6.48 10.90 9.60
CA ASN A 281 -6.24 11.76 8.44
C ASN A 281 -7.32 11.51 7.36
N PRO A 282 -8.35 12.36 7.24
CA PRO A 282 -9.47 12.15 6.32
C PRO A 282 -9.10 12.24 4.84
N THR A 283 -7.91 12.74 4.52
CA THR A 283 -7.42 12.93 3.15
C THR A 283 -6.28 12.00 2.77
N PHE A 284 -5.89 11.07 3.65
CA PHE A 284 -4.80 10.13 3.37
C PHE A 284 -5.12 9.21 2.20
N SER A 285 -6.35 8.74 2.08
CA SER A 285 -6.79 7.83 1.02
C SER A 285 -8.11 8.29 0.39
N VAL A 286 -8.14 8.37 -0.95
CA VAL A 286 -9.30 8.75 -1.75
C VAL A 286 -9.75 7.57 -2.59
N PRO A 287 -11.01 7.13 -2.50
CA PRO A 287 -11.55 6.01 -3.26
C PRO A 287 -12.05 6.41 -4.66
N PHE A 288 -11.85 5.51 -5.63
CA PHE A 288 -12.43 5.56 -6.97
C PHE A 288 -13.19 4.25 -7.24
N VAL A 289 -14.51 4.34 -7.40
CA VAL A 289 -15.37 3.20 -7.75
C VAL A 289 -15.44 3.10 -9.27
N GLU A 290 -14.34 2.68 -9.86
CA GLU A 290 -14.19 2.61 -11.31
C GLU A 290 -13.50 1.31 -11.72
N LYS A 291 -13.92 0.78 -12.87
CA LYS A 291 -13.18 -0.30 -13.53
C LYS A 291 -12.03 0.29 -14.32
N PHE A 292 -10.81 -0.08 -13.96
CA PHE A 292 -9.62 0.46 -14.63
C PHE A 292 -9.51 -0.06 -16.09
N GLY A 293 -9.38 0.89 -17.04
CA GLY A 293 -9.16 0.62 -18.45
C GLY A 293 -8.88 1.92 -19.22
N ILE A 294 -8.11 1.86 -20.30
CA ILE A 294 -7.60 3.05 -21.03
C ILE A 294 -8.70 4.04 -21.44
N SER A 295 -9.88 3.52 -21.84
CA SER A 295 -10.99 4.33 -22.37
C SER A 295 -12.13 4.56 -21.40
N THR A 296 -12.05 4.07 -20.16
CA THR A 296 -13.19 3.98 -19.23
C THR A 296 -13.00 4.74 -17.93
N ILE A 297 -11.81 5.26 -17.67
CA ILE A 297 -11.52 6.00 -16.43
C ILE A 297 -11.94 7.47 -16.54
N SER A 298 -12.40 8.03 -15.41
CA SER A 298 -12.76 9.44 -15.31
C SER A 298 -11.55 10.36 -15.50
N ASN A 299 -11.80 11.62 -15.84
CA ASN A 299 -10.74 12.63 -15.96
C ASN A 299 -9.99 12.82 -14.63
N GLU A 300 -10.70 12.76 -13.50
CA GLU A 300 -10.10 12.87 -12.17
C GLU A 300 -9.13 11.71 -11.91
N LEU A 301 -9.55 10.47 -12.16
CA LEU A 301 -8.68 9.30 -11.99
C LEU A 301 -7.48 9.35 -12.95
N LYS A 302 -7.69 9.83 -14.19
CA LYS A 302 -6.60 10.03 -15.16
C LYS A 302 -5.58 11.04 -14.66
N GLU A 303 -6.03 12.16 -14.09
CA GLU A 303 -5.14 13.15 -13.47
C GLU A 303 -4.36 12.57 -12.29
N ARG A 304 -5.03 11.79 -11.42
CA ARG A 304 -4.36 11.08 -10.32
C ARG A 304 -3.30 10.11 -10.83
N LEU A 305 -3.60 9.34 -11.86
CA LEU A 305 -2.68 8.39 -12.48
C LEU A 305 -1.42 9.09 -13.03
N LEU A 306 -1.61 10.18 -13.76
CA LEU A 306 -0.50 10.95 -14.36
C LEU A 306 0.42 11.58 -13.30
N ASN A 307 -0.13 11.97 -12.15
CA ASN A 307 0.58 12.65 -11.06
C ASN A 307 1.03 11.69 -9.94
N SER A 308 0.80 10.39 -10.06
CA SER A 308 1.26 9.42 -9.07
C SER A 308 2.76 9.14 -9.20
N ASP A 309 3.47 9.02 -8.09
CA ASP A 309 4.88 8.64 -8.04
C ASP A 309 5.07 7.12 -8.13
N LEU A 310 4.09 6.38 -7.63
CA LEU A 310 4.07 4.91 -7.65
C LEU A 310 2.67 4.42 -8.02
N ILE A 311 2.62 3.44 -8.93
CA ILE A 311 1.39 2.77 -9.33
C ILE A 311 1.50 1.30 -8.96
N ILE A 312 0.57 0.82 -8.14
CA ILE A 312 0.53 -0.56 -7.65
C ILE A 312 -0.68 -1.26 -8.28
N ASP A 313 -0.44 -2.20 -9.17
CA ASP A 313 -1.47 -3.06 -9.73
C ASP A 313 -1.55 -4.37 -8.92
N THR A 314 -2.65 -4.54 -8.20
CA THR A 314 -3.01 -5.76 -7.47
C THR A 314 -4.34 -6.34 -7.95
N SER A 315 -4.75 -5.97 -9.17
CA SER A 315 -6.00 -6.44 -9.77
C SER A 315 -5.95 -7.89 -10.23
N ALA A 316 -4.76 -8.45 -10.40
CA ALA A 316 -4.50 -9.74 -11.05
C ALA A 316 -5.13 -9.82 -12.46
N SER A 317 -5.19 -8.69 -13.17
CA SER A 317 -5.78 -8.57 -14.50
C SER A 317 -4.73 -8.17 -15.53
N LEU A 318 -4.46 -9.06 -16.49
CA LEU A 318 -3.54 -8.78 -17.59
C LEU A 318 -3.92 -7.51 -18.38
N SER A 319 -5.22 -7.23 -18.51
CA SER A 319 -5.68 -6.03 -19.21
C SER A 319 -5.26 -4.74 -18.50
N VAL A 320 -5.16 -4.74 -17.17
CA VAL A 320 -4.72 -3.59 -16.36
C VAL A 320 -3.22 -3.37 -16.55
N SER A 321 -2.40 -4.39 -16.34
CA SER A 321 -0.93 -4.33 -16.54
C SER A 321 -0.57 -3.86 -17.95
N ARG A 322 -1.21 -4.42 -18.97
CA ARG A 322 -1.01 -4.04 -20.38
C ARG A 322 -1.52 -2.64 -20.68
N ALA A 323 -2.63 -2.20 -20.05
CA ALA A 323 -3.12 -0.83 -20.18
C ALA A 323 -2.12 0.16 -19.58
N LEU A 324 -1.59 -0.09 -18.40
CA LEU A 324 -0.57 0.74 -17.75
C LEU A 324 0.68 0.90 -18.61
N SER A 325 1.11 -0.18 -19.28
CA SER A 325 2.28 -0.16 -20.18
C SER A 325 2.13 0.78 -21.38
N LYS A 326 0.90 1.19 -21.73
CA LYS A 326 0.58 1.95 -22.95
C LYS A 326 0.24 3.41 -22.69
N ILE A 327 -0.16 3.75 -21.45
CA ILE A 327 -0.55 5.12 -21.12
C ILE A 327 0.71 6.00 -21.15
N GLU A 328 0.71 6.96 -22.06
CA GLU A 328 1.79 7.95 -22.17
C GLU A 328 1.66 9.04 -21.10
N GLY A 329 2.78 9.65 -20.75
CA GLY A 329 2.83 10.76 -19.77
C GLY A 329 2.71 10.33 -18.31
N VAL A 330 2.62 9.03 -18.01
CA VAL A 330 2.66 8.53 -16.64
C VAL A 330 4.09 8.60 -16.11
N HIS A 331 4.32 9.41 -15.10
CA HIS A 331 5.65 9.57 -14.47
C HIS A 331 5.94 8.48 -13.43
N GLY A 332 4.92 8.04 -12.70
CA GLY A 332 5.06 7.06 -11.63
C GLY A 332 5.53 5.69 -12.12
N ARG A 333 6.39 5.05 -11.34
CA ARG A 333 6.85 3.69 -11.58
C ARG A 333 5.70 2.70 -11.35
N ALA A 334 5.47 1.77 -12.27
CA ALA A 334 4.44 0.75 -12.11
C ALA A 334 5.01 -0.57 -11.58
N ILE A 335 4.24 -1.20 -10.70
CA ILE A 335 4.50 -2.53 -10.15
C ILE A 335 3.22 -3.36 -10.21
N SER A 336 3.29 -4.59 -10.70
CA SER A 336 2.19 -5.55 -10.69
C SER A 336 2.48 -6.68 -9.71
N VAL A 337 1.48 -7.03 -8.89
CA VAL A 337 1.57 -8.00 -7.80
C VAL A 337 0.38 -8.94 -7.87
N PHE A 338 0.60 -10.21 -8.06
CA PHE A 338 -0.47 -11.21 -8.16
C PHE A 338 -0.03 -12.59 -7.67
N LEU A 339 -1.00 -13.45 -7.42
CA LEU A 339 -0.78 -14.86 -7.13
C LEU A 339 -1.06 -15.72 -8.36
N ASN A 340 -0.36 -16.86 -8.44
CA ASN A 340 -0.74 -17.92 -9.37
C ASN A 340 -2.11 -18.53 -9.00
N PRO A 341 -2.75 -19.34 -9.85
CA PRO A 341 -4.06 -19.91 -9.59
C PRO A 341 -4.17 -20.75 -8.32
N LYS A 342 -3.11 -21.44 -7.92
CA LYS A 342 -3.05 -22.23 -6.67
C LYS A 342 -2.83 -21.36 -5.43
N GLY A 343 -2.37 -20.13 -5.59
CA GLY A 343 -2.08 -19.19 -4.52
C GLY A 343 -0.79 -19.46 -3.76
N ASN A 344 0.05 -20.39 -4.21
CA ASN A 344 1.33 -20.73 -3.59
C ASN A 344 2.53 -20.00 -4.21
N ASP A 345 2.32 -19.23 -5.29
CA ASP A 345 3.34 -18.39 -5.91
C ASP A 345 2.89 -16.93 -5.91
N LEU A 346 3.71 -16.06 -5.32
CA LEU A 346 3.60 -14.61 -5.47
C LEU A 346 4.49 -14.16 -6.59
N VAL A 347 3.95 -13.48 -7.57
CA VAL A 347 4.68 -12.85 -8.67
C VAL A 347 4.68 -11.34 -8.50
N ILE A 348 5.86 -10.74 -8.60
CA ILE A 348 6.04 -9.28 -8.58
C ILE A 348 6.86 -8.86 -9.79
N MET A 349 6.29 -7.98 -10.59
CA MET A 349 6.93 -7.33 -11.74
C MET A 349 7.00 -5.83 -11.48
N ALA A 350 8.18 -5.24 -11.59
CA ALA A 350 8.37 -3.79 -11.41
C ALA A 350 9.14 -3.20 -12.59
N GLU A 351 8.62 -2.13 -13.15
CA GLU A 351 9.32 -1.34 -14.17
C GLU A 351 10.61 -0.74 -13.60
N ASP A 352 11.57 -0.35 -14.44
CA ASP A 352 12.69 0.47 -13.99
C ASP A 352 12.28 1.93 -13.75
N SER A 353 13.15 2.69 -13.06
CA SER A 353 12.88 4.10 -12.74
C SER A 353 12.78 5.01 -13.98
N GLU A 354 13.41 4.63 -15.08
CA GLU A 354 13.41 5.38 -16.35
C GLU A 354 12.31 4.91 -17.31
N LYS A 355 11.59 3.82 -16.94
CA LYS A 355 10.54 3.20 -17.74
C LYS A 355 11.00 2.69 -19.11
N SER A 356 12.24 2.28 -19.20
CA SER A 356 12.80 1.67 -20.40
C SER A 356 12.27 0.25 -20.63
N THR A 357 11.87 -0.43 -19.56
CA THR A 357 11.22 -1.76 -19.59
C THR A 357 9.88 -1.69 -18.87
N LYS A 358 8.80 -1.91 -19.58
CA LYS A 358 7.43 -1.77 -19.10
C LYS A 358 6.84 -3.11 -18.64
N LEU A 359 5.73 -3.06 -17.89
CA LEU A 359 5.06 -4.26 -17.36
C LEU A 359 4.72 -5.29 -18.45
N GLY A 360 4.30 -4.87 -19.66
CA GLY A 360 4.00 -5.80 -20.76
C GLY A 360 5.19 -6.59 -21.26
N GLU A 361 6.38 -5.99 -21.24
CA GLU A 361 7.64 -6.66 -21.60
C GLU A 361 8.09 -7.59 -20.48
N LEU A 362 7.93 -7.18 -19.22
CA LEU A 362 8.23 -8.02 -18.05
C LEU A 362 7.31 -9.24 -17.99
N GLU A 363 6.04 -9.10 -18.36
CA GLU A 363 5.08 -10.20 -18.50
C GLU A 363 5.61 -11.27 -19.48
N MET A 364 6.17 -10.85 -20.60
CA MET A 364 6.71 -11.79 -21.59
C MET A 364 7.96 -12.52 -21.08
N LEU A 365 8.84 -11.84 -20.37
CA LEU A 365 10.01 -12.45 -19.75
C LEU A 365 9.63 -13.44 -18.63
N TYR A 366 8.60 -13.13 -17.88
CA TYR A 366 8.03 -14.04 -16.89
C TYR A 366 7.54 -15.35 -17.54
N TYR A 367 6.72 -15.28 -18.60
CA TYR A 367 6.27 -16.48 -19.30
C TYR A 367 7.42 -17.30 -19.88
N LYS A 368 8.41 -16.63 -20.48
CA LYS A 368 9.62 -17.30 -20.99
C LYS A 368 10.36 -18.07 -19.89
N PHE A 369 10.49 -17.47 -18.70
CA PHE A 369 11.14 -18.11 -17.55
C PHE A 369 10.38 -19.36 -17.08
N LEU A 370 9.06 -19.34 -17.05
CA LEU A 370 8.26 -20.52 -16.67
C LEU A 370 8.50 -21.72 -17.57
N CYS A 371 8.80 -21.51 -18.86
CA CYS A 371 9.16 -22.60 -19.79
C CYS A 371 10.53 -23.23 -19.50
N GLN A 372 11.38 -22.56 -18.72
CA GLN A 372 12.77 -22.97 -18.45
C GLN A 372 12.96 -23.52 -17.03
N GLU A 373 12.07 -23.18 -16.08
CA GLU A 373 12.19 -23.53 -14.67
C GLU A 373 11.25 -24.70 -14.32
N THR A 374 11.80 -25.89 -14.26
CA THR A 374 11.04 -27.14 -14.02
C THR A 374 10.30 -27.17 -12.68
N ARG A 375 10.80 -26.45 -11.65
CA ARG A 375 10.13 -26.35 -10.34
C ARG A 375 8.81 -25.57 -10.39
N LEU A 376 8.58 -24.82 -11.48
CA LEU A 376 7.37 -24.03 -11.73
C LEU A 376 6.53 -24.61 -12.89
N GLU A 377 6.78 -25.85 -13.32
CA GLU A 377 6.08 -26.48 -14.46
C GLU A 377 4.55 -26.46 -14.28
N ASN A 378 4.06 -26.55 -13.04
CA ASN A 378 2.63 -26.57 -12.71
C ASN A 378 2.10 -25.21 -12.20
N HIS A 379 2.78 -24.13 -12.56
CA HIS A 379 2.47 -22.77 -12.05
C HIS A 379 1.05 -22.31 -12.37
N PHE A 380 0.53 -22.63 -13.56
CA PHE A 380 -0.83 -22.29 -14.00
C PHE A 380 -1.87 -23.38 -13.74
N GLU A 381 -1.51 -24.50 -13.13
CA GLU A 381 -2.50 -25.51 -12.79
C GLU A 381 -3.52 -24.98 -11.78
N PHE A 382 -4.76 -25.34 -11.99
CA PHE A 382 -5.84 -25.06 -11.04
C PHE A 382 -6.09 -26.29 -10.18
N ASP A 383 -6.12 -26.11 -8.87
CA ASP A 383 -6.73 -27.11 -8.00
C ASP A 383 -8.25 -27.14 -8.25
N SER A 384 -8.85 -28.32 -8.23
CA SER A 384 -10.26 -28.59 -8.55
C SER A 384 -11.26 -27.94 -7.57
N GLY A 385 -10.79 -27.20 -6.57
CA GLY A 385 -11.58 -26.64 -5.47
C GLY A 385 -12.10 -25.21 -5.71
N ARG A 386 -12.78 -24.95 -6.84
CA ARG A 386 -13.50 -23.68 -6.98
C ARG A 386 -14.83 -23.73 -6.25
N VAL A 387 -15.04 -22.84 -5.30
CA VAL A 387 -16.31 -22.70 -4.57
C VAL A 387 -17.14 -21.60 -5.24
N ARG A 388 -18.32 -21.96 -5.72
CA ARG A 388 -19.31 -20.99 -6.21
C ARG A 388 -20.22 -20.58 -5.05
N TYR A 389 -20.16 -19.31 -4.65
CA TYR A 389 -20.93 -18.78 -3.52
C TYR A 389 -22.28 -18.19 -3.95
N GLY A 390 -22.41 -17.68 -5.18
CA GLY A 390 -23.60 -17.05 -5.70
C GLY A 390 -23.86 -17.38 -7.16
N ASN A 391 -24.68 -16.58 -7.84
CA ASN A 391 -25.15 -16.83 -9.19
C ASN A 391 -24.35 -16.09 -10.27
N SER A 392 -23.40 -15.22 -9.92
CA SER A 392 -22.58 -14.46 -10.88
C SER A 392 -21.18 -15.08 -11.04
N CYS A 393 -20.47 -14.70 -12.12
CA CYS A 393 -19.06 -15.13 -12.32
C CYS A 393 -18.12 -14.55 -11.26
N ARG A 394 -18.49 -13.43 -10.63
CA ARG A 394 -17.73 -12.80 -9.53
C ARG A 394 -17.84 -13.57 -8.21
N ASP A 395 -18.75 -14.52 -8.12
CA ASP A 395 -19.02 -15.32 -6.93
C ASP A 395 -18.21 -16.63 -6.87
N ILE A 396 -17.23 -16.79 -7.76
CA ILE A 396 -16.31 -17.93 -7.77
C ILE A 396 -15.06 -17.56 -6.99
N SER A 397 -14.74 -18.33 -5.94
CA SER A 397 -13.52 -18.19 -5.17
C SER A 397 -12.65 -19.45 -5.30
N ASN A 398 -11.37 -19.25 -5.51
CA ASN A 398 -10.39 -20.35 -5.41
C ASN A 398 -10.22 -20.73 -3.93
N ASN A 399 -10.06 -22.00 -3.67
CA ASN A 399 -9.82 -22.53 -2.32
C ASN A 399 -8.32 -22.39 -1.97
N ILE A 400 -7.92 -21.19 -1.53
CA ILE A 400 -6.54 -20.87 -1.13
C ILE A 400 -6.51 -20.70 0.39
N PRO A 401 -5.57 -21.30 1.13
CA PRO A 401 -5.44 -21.09 2.57
C PRO A 401 -5.30 -19.61 2.92
N ASN A 402 -5.98 -19.17 3.98
CA ASN A 402 -6.01 -17.76 4.37
C ASN A 402 -4.61 -17.20 4.72
N GLU A 403 -3.78 -18.01 5.35
CA GLU A 403 -2.41 -17.64 5.74
C GLU A 403 -1.53 -17.26 4.55
N TYR A 404 -1.78 -17.81 3.34
CA TYR A 404 -1.01 -17.47 2.14
C TYR A 404 -1.18 -16.00 1.78
N PHE A 405 -2.40 -15.46 1.90
CA PHE A 405 -2.65 -14.04 1.64
C PHE A 405 -1.87 -13.15 2.62
N GLY A 406 -1.79 -13.54 3.89
CA GLY A 406 -1.03 -12.82 4.92
C GLY A 406 0.48 -12.80 4.61
N ILE A 407 1.06 -13.97 4.33
CA ILE A 407 2.47 -14.14 4.00
C ILE A 407 2.83 -13.30 2.78
N PHE A 408 2.10 -13.49 1.69
CA PHE A 408 2.41 -12.83 0.42
C PHE A 408 2.14 -11.33 0.40
N SER A 409 1.10 -10.87 1.09
CA SER A 409 0.87 -9.42 1.26
C SER A 409 2.00 -8.75 2.06
N SER A 410 2.56 -9.45 3.05
CA SER A 410 3.69 -8.94 3.83
C SER A 410 4.97 -8.87 3.00
N ILE A 411 5.27 -9.90 2.20
CA ILE A 411 6.41 -9.91 1.28
C ILE A 411 6.26 -8.79 0.25
N ALA A 412 5.11 -8.68 -0.41
CA ALA A 412 4.84 -7.64 -1.40
C ALA A 412 5.00 -6.24 -0.81
N SER A 413 4.48 -5.99 0.39
CA SER A 413 4.64 -4.72 1.09
C SER A 413 6.11 -4.40 1.38
N GLY A 414 6.91 -5.39 1.76
CA GLY A 414 8.35 -5.25 1.97
C GLY A 414 9.09 -4.88 0.67
N VAL A 415 8.77 -5.57 -0.43
CA VAL A 415 9.36 -5.29 -1.76
C VAL A 415 8.97 -3.89 -2.24
N ILE A 416 7.70 -3.48 -2.09
CA ILE A 416 7.24 -2.15 -2.47
C ILE A 416 8.01 -1.05 -1.71
N LYS A 417 8.27 -1.23 -0.43
CA LYS A 417 9.10 -0.29 0.35
C LYS A 417 10.53 -0.18 -0.17
N GLN A 418 11.10 -1.27 -0.70
CA GLN A 418 12.46 -1.32 -1.23
C GLN A 418 12.58 -0.71 -2.63
N LEU A 419 11.48 -0.51 -3.37
CA LEU A 419 11.50 0.06 -4.73
C LEU A 419 12.16 1.44 -4.81
N TYR A 420 12.17 2.18 -3.71
CA TYR A 420 12.82 3.49 -3.68
C TYR A 420 14.35 3.38 -3.89
N SER A 421 14.97 2.32 -3.42
CA SER A 421 16.42 2.06 -3.57
C SER A 421 16.75 1.14 -4.75
N GLU A 422 15.78 0.38 -5.25
CA GLU A 422 15.93 -0.53 -6.39
C GLU A 422 15.45 0.18 -7.66
N THR A 423 16.38 0.62 -8.50
CA THR A 423 16.04 1.40 -9.71
C THR A 423 15.80 0.56 -10.96
N ASN A 424 16.30 -0.67 -10.98
CA ASN A 424 16.20 -1.57 -12.14
C ASN A 424 14.81 -2.21 -12.25
N ALA A 425 14.43 -2.56 -13.46
CA ALA A 425 13.28 -3.44 -13.68
C ALA A 425 13.58 -4.85 -13.16
N PHE A 426 12.56 -5.52 -12.64
CA PHE A 426 12.70 -6.91 -12.22
C PHE A 426 11.40 -7.70 -12.33
N VAL A 427 11.56 -9.02 -12.43
CA VAL A 427 10.50 -10.00 -12.18
C VAL A 427 11.01 -10.97 -11.13
N ARG A 428 10.21 -11.21 -10.11
CA ARG A 428 10.54 -12.11 -9.00
C ARG A 428 9.35 -13.00 -8.66
N ILE A 429 9.63 -14.24 -8.29
CA ILE A 429 8.61 -15.20 -7.84
C ILE A 429 9.01 -15.71 -6.45
N TRP A 430 8.08 -15.70 -5.52
CA TRP A 430 8.20 -16.35 -4.22
C TRP A 430 7.27 -17.55 -4.19
N HIS A 431 7.85 -18.74 -4.17
CA HIS A 431 7.14 -20.01 -4.10
C HIS A 431 7.08 -20.50 -2.66
N LEU A 432 5.89 -20.72 -2.15
CA LEU A 432 5.66 -21.27 -0.81
C LEU A 432 5.70 -22.79 -0.90
N ASN A 433 6.70 -23.41 -0.28
CA ASN A 433 6.87 -24.85 -0.19
C ASN A 433 5.89 -25.47 0.82
N GLU A 434 5.68 -26.78 0.76
CA GLU A 434 4.78 -27.52 1.68
C GLU A 434 5.18 -27.38 3.17
N ASP A 435 6.45 -27.21 3.47
CA ASP A 435 6.98 -26.99 4.82
C ASP A 435 6.91 -25.52 5.28
N MET A 436 6.18 -24.68 4.54
CA MET A 436 6.05 -23.24 4.77
C MET A 436 7.35 -22.42 4.56
N SER A 437 8.42 -23.03 4.07
CA SER A 437 9.59 -22.30 3.62
C SER A 437 9.31 -21.61 2.27
N ILE A 438 10.10 -20.60 1.93
CA ILE A 438 9.92 -19.82 0.69
C ILE A 438 11.14 -19.96 -0.19
N SER A 439 10.93 -20.48 -1.40
CA SER A 439 11.90 -20.46 -2.50
C SER A 439 11.73 -19.17 -3.30
N HIS A 440 12.84 -18.52 -3.64
CA HIS A 440 12.82 -17.25 -4.38
C HIS A 440 13.48 -17.42 -5.74
N PHE A 441 12.81 -16.96 -6.80
CA PHE A 441 13.31 -16.94 -8.16
C PHE A 441 13.47 -15.51 -8.62
N PHE A 442 14.63 -15.19 -9.13
CA PHE A 442 14.95 -13.94 -9.78
C PHE A 442 15.03 -14.17 -11.30
N ILE A 443 14.19 -13.46 -12.05
CA ILE A 443 14.12 -13.60 -13.50
C ILE A 443 14.98 -12.49 -14.12
N PRO A 444 16.00 -12.85 -14.91
CA PRO A 444 16.80 -11.86 -15.61
C PRO A 444 15.93 -11.02 -16.56
N THR A 445 16.04 -9.72 -16.46
CA THR A 445 15.38 -8.79 -17.36
C THR A 445 16.34 -8.33 -18.44
N SER A 446 15.85 -8.26 -19.67
CA SER A 446 16.55 -7.69 -20.82
C SER A 446 15.63 -6.67 -21.51
N PRO A 447 16.18 -5.57 -22.03
CA PRO A 447 15.37 -4.61 -22.77
C PRO A 447 14.86 -5.23 -24.07
N PHE A 448 13.89 -4.57 -24.68
CA PHE A 448 13.34 -4.96 -25.97
C PHE A 448 13.78 -3.99 -27.07
N VAL A 449 14.12 -4.54 -28.22
CA VAL A 449 14.37 -3.76 -29.44
C VAL A 449 13.02 -3.52 -30.10
N LYS A 450 12.68 -2.24 -30.28
CA LYS A 450 11.44 -1.82 -30.93
C LYS A 450 11.65 -1.60 -32.41
N THR A 451 10.76 -2.14 -33.24
CA THR A 451 10.64 -1.78 -34.66
C THR A 451 9.16 -1.62 -35.02
N GLU A 452 8.86 -0.97 -36.12
CA GLU A 452 7.48 -0.69 -36.54
C GLU A 452 7.29 -1.19 -37.98
N THR A 453 6.18 -1.86 -38.25
CA THR A 453 5.83 -2.39 -39.57
C THR A 453 4.33 -2.23 -39.80
N GLY A 454 3.94 -1.34 -40.73
CA GLY A 454 2.55 -0.94 -40.91
C GLY A 454 1.97 -0.36 -39.61
N ASP A 455 0.84 -0.90 -39.15
CA ASP A 455 0.19 -0.49 -37.91
C ASP A 455 0.72 -1.24 -36.66
N TRP A 456 1.72 -2.11 -36.82
CA TRP A 456 2.21 -2.97 -35.76
C TRP A 456 3.49 -2.44 -35.15
N ILE A 457 3.56 -2.48 -33.82
CA ILE A 457 4.77 -2.33 -33.03
C ILE A 457 5.31 -3.74 -32.72
N ILE A 458 6.56 -3.96 -33.07
CA ILE A 458 7.25 -5.23 -32.83
C ILE A 458 8.27 -5.03 -31.74
N LEU A 459 8.19 -5.82 -30.69
CA LEU A 459 9.09 -5.82 -29.54
C LEU A 459 9.84 -7.16 -29.49
N ILE A 460 11.13 -7.11 -29.77
CA ILE A 460 12.01 -8.30 -29.76
C ILE A 460 12.91 -8.22 -28.55
N SER A 461 12.93 -9.25 -27.69
CA SER A 461 13.86 -9.24 -26.55
C SER A 461 15.31 -9.20 -27.03
N SER A 462 16.12 -8.34 -26.41
CA SER A 462 17.50 -8.09 -26.87
C SER A 462 18.37 -9.34 -26.83
N ASP A 463 18.17 -10.22 -25.85
CA ASP A 463 18.88 -11.49 -25.78
C ASP A 463 18.53 -12.44 -26.93
N LEU A 464 17.28 -12.45 -27.39
CA LEU A 464 16.88 -13.20 -28.57
C LEU A 464 17.45 -12.58 -29.84
N HIS A 465 17.40 -11.26 -29.96
CA HIS A 465 17.97 -10.54 -31.09
C HIS A 465 19.46 -10.89 -31.27
N GLU A 466 20.24 -10.87 -30.19
CA GLU A 466 21.64 -11.27 -30.22
C GLU A 466 21.83 -12.74 -30.55
N LYS A 467 21.03 -13.65 -30.00
CA LYS A 467 21.09 -15.10 -30.28
C LYS A 467 20.83 -15.41 -31.75
N ILE A 468 19.87 -14.76 -32.37
CA ILE A 468 19.51 -14.94 -33.78
C ILE A 468 20.72 -14.51 -34.67
N HIS A 469 21.29 -13.33 -34.42
CA HIS A 469 22.46 -12.88 -35.16
C HIS A 469 23.68 -13.79 -34.97
N LYS A 470 23.90 -14.26 -33.74
CA LYS A 470 24.97 -15.23 -33.44
C LYS A 470 24.77 -16.55 -34.16
N GLN A 471 23.52 -17.06 -34.19
CA GLN A 471 23.19 -18.29 -34.91
C GLN A 471 23.46 -18.16 -36.41
N ARG A 472 23.01 -17.03 -37.01
CA ARG A 472 23.34 -16.71 -38.40
C ARG A 472 24.86 -16.74 -38.65
N ALA A 473 25.64 -16.06 -37.81
CA ALA A 473 27.11 -15.99 -37.98
C ALA A 473 27.79 -17.36 -37.92
N ILE A 474 27.29 -18.26 -37.07
CA ILE A 474 27.82 -19.65 -36.97
C ILE A 474 27.51 -20.45 -38.23
N LYS A 475 26.38 -20.21 -38.89
CA LYS A 475 25.91 -21.03 -40.02
C LYS A 475 26.35 -20.52 -41.38
N LEU A 476 26.89 -19.31 -41.47
CA LEU A 476 27.39 -18.76 -42.74
C LEU A 476 28.40 -19.71 -43.43
N PRO A 477 28.37 -19.87 -44.76
CA PRO A 477 27.53 -19.10 -45.72
C PRO A 477 26.09 -19.60 -45.90
N SER A 478 25.68 -20.66 -45.20
CA SER A 478 24.35 -21.22 -45.32
C SER A 478 23.30 -20.35 -44.60
N GLU A 479 22.09 -20.31 -45.15
CA GLU A 479 20.92 -19.78 -44.46
C GLU A 479 20.51 -20.73 -43.33
N THR A 480 20.00 -20.16 -42.27
CA THR A 480 19.44 -20.86 -41.11
C THR A 480 18.18 -20.14 -40.64
N GLY A 481 17.40 -20.75 -39.75
CA GLY A 481 16.16 -20.14 -39.29
C GLY A 481 15.52 -20.89 -38.12
N GLY A 482 14.25 -20.68 -37.98
CA GLY A 482 13.45 -21.31 -36.93
C GLY A 482 12.07 -20.70 -36.78
N ILE A 483 11.36 -21.17 -35.77
CA ILE A 483 10.06 -20.59 -35.41
C ILE A 483 10.21 -19.55 -34.31
N LEU A 484 9.35 -18.55 -34.33
CA LEU A 484 9.27 -17.48 -33.34
C LEU A 484 8.21 -17.80 -32.31
N ILE A 485 8.56 -17.57 -31.05
CA ILE A 485 7.69 -17.73 -29.88
C ILE A 485 7.42 -16.37 -29.27
N GLY A 486 6.15 -16.10 -28.97
CA GLY A 486 5.76 -14.81 -28.40
C GLY A 486 4.27 -14.67 -28.18
N SER A 487 3.80 -13.44 -28.19
CA SER A 487 2.39 -13.10 -27.94
C SER A 487 1.93 -11.95 -28.82
N PHE A 488 0.62 -11.92 -29.13
CA PHE A 488 -0.02 -10.83 -29.85
C PHE A 488 -0.91 -10.02 -28.90
N ASP A 489 -0.70 -8.72 -28.83
CA ASP A 489 -1.71 -7.80 -28.32
C ASP A 489 -2.50 -7.20 -29.49
N MET A 490 -3.57 -7.85 -29.84
CA MET A 490 -4.41 -7.47 -30.99
C MET A 490 -5.06 -6.10 -30.81
N GLN A 491 -5.39 -5.72 -29.59
CA GLN A 491 -6.04 -4.44 -29.30
C GLN A 491 -5.09 -3.26 -29.54
N SER A 492 -3.83 -3.44 -29.22
CA SER A 492 -2.81 -2.38 -29.30
C SER A 492 -1.89 -2.52 -30.49
N LYS A 493 -2.11 -3.56 -31.32
CA LYS A 493 -1.23 -3.84 -32.46
C LYS A 493 0.24 -4.01 -32.04
N ILE A 494 0.48 -4.77 -30.94
CA ILE A 494 1.84 -5.07 -30.48
C ILE A 494 2.10 -6.57 -30.65
N ILE A 495 3.27 -6.91 -31.20
CA ILE A 495 3.79 -8.28 -31.28
C ILE A 495 5.02 -8.36 -30.40
N TYR A 496 4.99 -9.24 -29.42
CA TYR A 496 6.14 -9.54 -28.56
C TYR A 496 6.83 -10.81 -29.08
N ILE A 497 8.12 -10.73 -29.39
CA ILE A 497 8.95 -11.86 -29.81
C ILE A 497 9.98 -12.10 -28.70
N VAL A 498 9.84 -13.20 -27.97
CA VAL A 498 10.61 -13.43 -26.74
C VAL A 498 11.56 -14.62 -26.80
N ASP A 499 11.26 -15.60 -27.65
CA ASP A 499 12.10 -16.78 -27.82
C ASP A 499 11.98 -17.34 -29.24
N SER A 500 12.84 -18.30 -29.55
CA SER A 500 12.85 -19.02 -30.82
C SER A 500 13.23 -20.48 -30.63
N ILE A 501 12.55 -21.37 -31.33
CA ILE A 501 13.04 -22.72 -31.56
C ILE A 501 13.85 -22.68 -32.83
N PHE A 502 15.17 -22.71 -32.68
CA PHE A 502 16.12 -22.71 -33.78
C PHE A 502 16.01 -23.98 -34.65
N SER A 503 16.64 -23.93 -35.81
CA SER A 503 16.63 -24.96 -36.85
C SER A 503 16.66 -26.39 -36.28
N PRO A 504 15.56 -27.17 -36.44
CA PRO A 504 15.52 -28.59 -36.06
C PRO A 504 16.59 -29.42 -36.80
N ASN A 505 16.96 -30.56 -36.24
CA ASN A 505 18.05 -31.41 -36.78
C ASN A 505 17.78 -31.97 -38.19
N ASP A 506 16.51 -32.07 -38.58
CA ASP A 506 16.08 -32.50 -39.91
C ASP A 506 15.94 -31.36 -40.92
N SER A 507 16.33 -30.14 -40.53
CA SER A 507 16.34 -28.99 -41.43
C SER A 507 17.44 -29.11 -42.49
N LYS A 508 17.20 -28.48 -43.64
CA LYS A 508 18.20 -28.39 -44.72
C LYS A 508 18.62 -26.95 -44.89
N GLU A 509 19.91 -26.71 -44.69
CA GLU A 509 20.53 -25.38 -44.69
C GLU A 509 21.49 -25.28 -45.88
N TYR A 510 21.19 -24.37 -46.82
CA TYR A 510 22.01 -24.12 -48.02
C TYR A 510 22.37 -22.64 -48.12
N PRO A 511 23.39 -22.29 -48.89
CA PRO A 511 23.74 -20.87 -49.10
C PRO A 511 22.66 -20.02 -49.79
N THR A 512 21.66 -20.66 -50.39
CA THR A 512 20.61 -19.98 -51.19
C THR A 512 19.21 -20.37 -50.77
N ALA A 513 19.04 -21.23 -49.75
CA ALA A 513 17.73 -21.64 -49.30
C ALA A 513 17.79 -22.29 -47.91
N TYR A 514 16.77 -22.07 -47.11
CA TYR A 514 16.52 -22.72 -45.82
C TYR A 514 15.19 -23.48 -45.86
N TYR A 515 15.25 -24.78 -45.58
CA TYR A 515 14.06 -25.62 -45.43
C TYR A 515 13.98 -26.09 -43.97
N ARG A 516 13.03 -25.54 -43.24
CA ARG A 516 12.83 -25.86 -41.84
C ARG A 516 12.36 -27.30 -41.66
N GLY A 517 13.02 -28.06 -40.78
CA GLY A 517 12.59 -29.36 -40.30
C GLY A 517 11.38 -29.24 -39.32
N ILE A 518 10.87 -30.39 -38.92
CA ILE A 518 9.74 -30.49 -38.00
C ILE A 518 10.04 -31.35 -36.76
N ASN A 519 11.19 -31.98 -36.69
CA ASN A 519 11.51 -32.92 -35.63
C ASN A 519 11.54 -32.26 -34.26
N GLY A 520 10.70 -32.76 -33.32
CA GLY A 520 10.60 -32.27 -31.96
C GLY A 520 9.90 -30.92 -31.79
N LEU A 521 9.43 -30.26 -32.87
CA LEU A 521 8.77 -28.96 -32.78
C LEU A 521 7.43 -29.03 -32.04
N LYS A 522 6.64 -30.07 -32.35
CA LYS A 522 5.31 -30.24 -31.75
C LYS A 522 5.40 -30.35 -30.23
N ASP A 523 6.24 -31.24 -29.73
CA ASP A 523 6.38 -31.49 -28.29
C ASP A 523 6.89 -30.24 -27.56
N ARG A 524 7.81 -29.47 -28.17
CA ARG A 524 8.32 -28.21 -27.61
C ARG A 524 7.25 -27.12 -27.59
N LEU A 525 6.42 -27.01 -28.62
CA LEU A 525 5.33 -26.04 -28.63
C LEU A 525 4.26 -26.40 -27.60
N GLU A 526 3.84 -27.67 -27.53
CA GLU A 526 2.88 -28.14 -26.53
C GLU A 526 3.38 -27.90 -25.10
N HIS A 527 4.70 -28.09 -24.86
CA HIS A 527 5.31 -27.74 -23.57
C HIS A 527 5.20 -26.25 -23.26
N ILE A 528 5.55 -25.36 -24.21
CA ILE A 528 5.49 -23.91 -24.05
C ILE A 528 4.04 -23.46 -23.78
N GLU A 529 3.09 -23.95 -24.59
CA GLU A 529 1.67 -23.63 -24.43
C GLU A 529 1.13 -24.07 -23.06
N LYS A 530 1.50 -25.28 -22.61
CA LYS A 530 1.13 -25.80 -21.28
C LYS A 530 1.71 -24.96 -20.14
N CYS A 531 3.03 -24.71 -20.16
CA CYS A 531 3.71 -23.99 -19.08
C CYS A 531 3.27 -22.53 -18.95
N THR A 532 2.73 -21.95 -20.04
CA THR A 532 2.31 -20.54 -20.06
C THR A 532 0.79 -20.34 -20.16
N ASP A 533 0.01 -21.39 -20.02
CA ASP A 533 -1.46 -21.36 -20.24
C ASP A 533 -1.85 -20.64 -21.53
N ASN A 534 -1.15 -20.96 -22.63
CA ASN A 534 -1.28 -20.39 -23.97
C ASN A 534 -0.99 -18.88 -24.06
N HIS A 535 -0.26 -18.30 -23.12
CA HIS A 535 0.18 -16.90 -23.21
C HIS A 535 1.37 -16.72 -24.15
N LEU A 536 2.24 -17.73 -24.28
CA LEU A 536 3.23 -17.80 -25.36
C LEU A 536 2.83 -18.84 -26.37
N LEU A 537 2.88 -18.46 -27.65
CA LEU A 537 2.44 -19.28 -28.79
C LEU A 537 3.48 -19.22 -29.90
N TYR A 538 3.34 -20.11 -30.89
CA TYR A 538 3.91 -19.90 -32.20
C TYR A 538 3.33 -18.63 -32.83
N ILE A 539 4.20 -17.67 -33.20
CA ILE A 539 3.76 -16.40 -33.77
C ILE A 539 4.28 -16.16 -35.20
N GLY A 540 5.19 -16.99 -35.70
CA GLY A 540 5.75 -16.84 -37.03
C GLY A 540 7.08 -17.56 -37.22
N GLU A 541 7.78 -17.20 -38.26
CA GLU A 541 9.05 -17.81 -38.63
C GLU A 541 10.13 -16.77 -38.89
N TRP A 542 11.39 -17.18 -38.73
CA TRP A 542 12.54 -16.37 -39.13
C TRP A 542 13.52 -17.21 -39.92
N HIS A 543 14.27 -16.57 -40.82
CA HIS A 543 15.44 -17.13 -41.47
C HIS A 543 16.48 -16.04 -41.76
N SER A 544 17.70 -16.48 -42.05
CA SER A 544 18.82 -15.58 -42.33
C SER A 544 19.17 -15.59 -43.80
N HIS A 545 19.57 -14.44 -44.32
CA HIS A 545 20.19 -14.34 -45.64
C HIS A 545 21.74 -14.35 -45.53
N PRO A 546 22.46 -14.81 -46.58
CA PRO A 546 23.91 -14.78 -46.63
C PRO A 546 24.50 -13.38 -46.55
N ASN A 547 25.85 -13.32 -46.40
CA ASN A 547 26.53 -12.03 -46.38
C ASN A 547 26.32 -11.23 -47.69
N LYS A 548 26.13 -9.93 -47.54
CA LYS A 548 25.89 -8.97 -48.64
C LYS A 548 24.58 -9.19 -49.41
N CYS A 549 23.71 -10.06 -48.94
CA CYS A 549 22.37 -10.21 -49.49
C CYS A 549 21.40 -9.25 -48.83
N SER A 550 20.41 -8.78 -49.63
CA SER A 550 19.33 -7.95 -49.13
C SER A 550 18.43 -8.72 -48.19
N THR A 551 17.88 -8.07 -47.16
CA THR A 551 16.80 -8.60 -46.30
C THR A 551 15.40 -8.48 -46.89
N LYS A 552 15.28 -7.97 -48.15
CA LYS A 552 14.02 -7.96 -48.88
C LYS A 552 13.59 -9.39 -49.22
N GLN A 553 12.30 -9.65 -49.20
CA GLN A 553 11.71 -10.94 -49.54
C GLN A 553 12.11 -11.39 -50.95
N SER A 554 12.64 -12.59 -51.08
CA SER A 554 12.79 -13.32 -52.35
C SER A 554 11.43 -13.85 -52.84
N CYS A 555 11.40 -14.49 -54.02
CA CYS A 555 10.20 -15.17 -54.50
C CYS A 555 9.75 -16.29 -53.56
N ASP A 556 10.72 -17.05 -53.03
CA ASP A 556 10.47 -18.16 -52.09
C ASP A 556 9.96 -17.64 -50.75
N ASP A 557 10.48 -16.50 -50.25
CA ASP A 557 10.01 -15.83 -49.03
C ASP A 557 8.57 -15.35 -49.18
N LEU A 558 8.17 -14.85 -50.33
CA LEU A 558 6.80 -14.44 -50.60
C LEU A 558 5.82 -15.64 -50.56
N ILE A 559 6.26 -16.80 -51.04
CA ILE A 559 5.47 -18.05 -50.99
C ILE A 559 5.35 -18.50 -49.52
N LEU A 560 6.47 -18.54 -48.78
CA LEU A 560 6.47 -18.87 -47.36
C LEU A 560 5.60 -17.91 -46.56
N PHE A 561 5.75 -16.61 -46.77
CA PHE A 561 4.95 -15.61 -46.03
C PHE A 561 3.46 -15.71 -46.32
N LYS A 562 3.10 -16.02 -47.57
CA LYS A 562 1.70 -16.31 -47.90
C LYS A 562 1.19 -17.53 -47.12
N TRP A 563 1.97 -18.61 -47.05
CA TRP A 563 1.61 -19.79 -46.27
C TRP A 563 1.44 -19.47 -44.78
N ILE A 564 2.36 -18.68 -44.18
CA ILE A 564 2.25 -18.24 -42.78
C ILE A 564 0.97 -17.45 -42.56
N LYS A 565 0.61 -16.54 -43.47
CA LYS A 565 -0.66 -15.78 -43.39
C LYS A 565 -1.86 -16.69 -43.46
N ASP A 566 -1.91 -17.58 -44.45
CA ASP A 566 -3.03 -18.53 -44.63
C ASP A 566 -3.19 -19.48 -43.43
N PHE A 567 -2.08 -19.73 -42.67
CA PHE A 567 -2.11 -20.53 -41.45
C PHE A 567 -2.55 -19.72 -40.22
N MET A 568 -2.18 -18.44 -40.08
CA MET A 568 -2.42 -17.59 -38.90
C MET A 568 -3.77 -16.89 -38.95
N GLN A 569 -4.21 -16.40 -40.10
CA GLN A 569 -5.45 -15.64 -40.25
C GLN A 569 -6.71 -16.37 -39.75
N PRO A 570 -6.91 -17.67 -40.01
CA PRO A 570 -8.07 -18.41 -39.47
C PRO A 570 -8.09 -18.49 -37.93
N ARG A 571 -6.93 -18.25 -37.30
CA ARG A 571 -6.77 -18.20 -35.84
C ARG A 571 -6.97 -16.79 -35.27
N GLY A 572 -7.23 -15.81 -36.12
CA GLY A 572 -7.42 -14.41 -35.75
C GLY A 572 -6.11 -13.62 -35.54
N PHE A 573 -4.98 -14.15 -36.00
CA PHE A 573 -3.66 -13.52 -35.86
C PHE A 573 -3.06 -13.14 -37.22
N PRO A 574 -2.20 -12.10 -37.28
CA PRO A 574 -1.43 -11.80 -38.49
C PRO A 574 -0.35 -12.83 -38.74
N GLY A 575 0.08 -12.99 -39.98
CA GLY A 575 1.31 -13.71 -40.31
C GLY A 575 2.52 -12.86 -39.96
N LEU A 576 3.55 -13.47 -39.37
CA LEU A 576 4.81 -12.82 -39.01
C LEU A 576 5.99 -13.57 -39.63
N MET A 577 6.87 -12.83 -40.33
CA MET A 577 8.14 -13.35 -40.83
C MET A 577 9.27 -12.36 -40.56
N VAL A 578 10.41 -12.87 -40.12
CA VAL A 578 11.61 -12.08 -39.85
C VAL A 578 12.76 -12.56 -40.72
N ILE A 579 13.40 -11.65 -41.46
CA ILE A 579 14.58 -11.94 -42.27
C ILE A 579 15.79 -11.23 -41.67
N VAL A 580 16.86 -11.99 -41.40
CA VAL A 580 18.07 -11.53 -40.71
C VAL A 580 19.24 -11.40 -41.68
N GLY A 581 19.73 -10.18 -41.84
CA GLY A 581 20.92 -9.85 -42.64
C GLY A 581 22.16 -9.59 -41.81
N ASP A 582 23.17 -8.95 -42.42
CA ASP A 582 24.46 -8.65 -41.78
C ASP A 582 24.35 -7.82 -40.50
N SER A 583 23.62 -6.72 -40.58
CA SER A 583 23.40 -5.79 -39.44
C SER A 583 21.94 -5.36 -39.30
N GLN A 584 21.07 -5.85 -40.17
CA GLN A 584 19.65 -5.46 -40.23
C GLN A 584 18.77 -6.68 -40.02
N LEU A 585 17.65 -6.44 -39.40
CA LEU A 585 16.57 -7.38 -39.23
C LEU A 585 15.32 -6.73 -39.83
N GLU A 586 14.71 -7.40 -40.82
CA GLU A 586 13.50 -6.94 -41.46
C GLU A 586 12.30 -7.75 -41.01
N VAL A 587 11.22 -7.08 -40.66
CA VAL A 587 10.01 -7.73 -40.15
C VAL A 587 8.84 -7.52 -41.09
N TYR A 588 8.18 -8.59 -41.45
CA TYR A 588 7.00 -8.61 -42.32
C TYR A 588 5.79 -9.08 -41.54
N VAL A 589 4.71 -8.28 -41.57
CA VAL A 589 3.43 -8.57 -40.90
C VAL A 589 2.31 -8.44 -41.93
N GLY A 590 1.35 -9.42 -41.93
CA GLY A 590 0.28 -9.36 -42.92
C GLY A 590 -0.92 -10.27 -42.66
#